data_98db389efe2fbc0d8adb463fbe49851c
#
_entry.id   98db389efe2fbc0d8adb463fbe49851c
#
_cell.length_a   1.000
_cell.length_b   1.000
_cell.length_c   1.000
_cell.angle_alpha   90.00
_cell.angle_beta   90.00
_cell.angle_gamma   90.00
#
_symmetry.space_group_name_H-M   'P 1'
#
loop_
_entity.id
_entity.type
_entity.pdbx_description
1 polymer ?
#
loop_
_entity_poly.entity_id
_entity_poly.type
_entity_poly.pdbx_seq_one_letter_code
_entity_poly.pdbx_strand_id
1 'polypeptide(L)'
;MLGAMNAVTQAVQGKFNVLGPLLDERTRRLWAAAEARAIGRGGITRVAEATGMSRGTVRAGVRELDSATPPVPRAGASRVRAPGGGRKALTDRDPGLVKALEHLLDPFTRGDPQGPLRWTCSSAARLAEQLGGEGHRVSERTVNRLLHELGYSLQANRKTLEGRQHPDRDAQFRRIARRVRAFQRLGQPVASIDTKKKELIGRYRNGGREWHPKGQPEEVKVHDFIDRDLGKAIPYGVYDLTANTGWVSVGVDHDTAEFAVETVRRWWLQMGRQAYPAATRLLLTADGGGSNSSRSRLWKFELQKLADALGLRISVCHFPPGTSKWNKIEHRMFCHITENWRGRPLVSREVVVNLIGGTTTQGGLAIRSELDEADYPTGREVTDEQMDRLSMKRDAFHGEWNYSFLPRSVSNG
;
A
#
# COMPACT_ATOMS: atom_id res chain seq x y z
N MET A 1 42.54 -27.46 -49.59
CA MET A 1 43.79 -27.69 -48.80
C MET A 1 43.64 -26.87 -47.48
N LEU A 2 43.28 -27.54 -46.43
CA LEU A 2 43.30 -26.96 -45.05
C LEU A 2 44.77 -26.98 -44.63
N GLY A 3 45.46 -25.82 -44.67
CA GLY A 3 46.83 -25.70 -44.16
C GLY A 3 46.87 -26.09 -42.68
N ALA A 4 47.79 -26.99 -42.32
CA ALA A 4 48.06 -27.45 -40.97
C ALA A 4 48.26 -26.19 -40.06
N MET A 5 47.43 -25.98 -39.09
CA MET A 5 47.61 -24.94 -38.10
C MET A 5 48.90 -25.12 -37.35
N ASN A 6 49.76 -24.10 -37.30
CA ASN A 6 51.01 -24.10 -36.58
C ASN A 6 50.81 -24.48 -35.11
N ALA A 7 51.65 -25.26 -34.49
CA ALA A 7 51.56 -25.68 -33.09
C ALA A 7 51.31 -24.56 -32.09
N VAL A 8 51.84 -23.37 -32.37
CA VAL A 8 51.57 -22.13 -31.57
C VAL A 8 50.10 -21.68 -31.66
N THR A 9 49.50 -21.71 -32.86
CA THR A 9 48.12 -21.35 -33.09
C THR A 9 47.17 -22.34 -32.40
N GLN A 10 47.50 -23.65 -32.46
CA GLN A 10 46.71 -24.67 -31.75
C GLN A 10 46.78 -24.53 -30.22
N ALA A 11 47.98 -24.23 -29.68
CA ALA A 11 48.14 -23.99 -28.25
C ALA A 11 47.31 -22.78 -27.76
N VAL A 12 47.29 -21.66 -28.51
CA VAL A 12 46.46 -20.49 -28.19
C VAL A 12 44.98 -20.82 -28.29
N GLN A 13 44.56 -21.57 -29.30
CA GLN A 13 43.17 -21.99 -29.47
C GLN A 13 42.73 -22.89 -28.31
N GLY A 14 43.56 -23.84 -27.89
CA GLY A 14 43.27 -24.72 -26.74
C GLY A 14 43.05 -23.91 -25.44
N LYS A 15 43.92 -22.95 -25.15
CA LYS A 15 43.78 -22.05 -24.02
C LYS A 15 42.48 -21.20 -24.12
N PHE A 16 42.22 -20.69 -25.32
CA PHE A 16 41.03 -19.82 -25.54
C PHE A 16 39.72 -20.59 -25.40
N ASN A 17 39.68 -21.84 -25.84
CA ASN A 17 38.47 -22.65 -25.68
C ASN A 17 38.10 -22.88 -24.21
N VAL A 18 39.11 -22.97 -23.33
CA VAL A 18 38.89 -23.13 -21.87
C VAL A 18 38.60 -21.81 -21.20
N LEU A 19 39.35 -20.76 -21.46
CA LEU A 19 39.28 -19.48 -20.72
C LEU A 19 38.28 -18.51 -21.34
N GLY A 20 38.11 -18.51 -22.66
CA GLY A 20 37.29 -17.55 -23.40
C GLY A 20 35.84 -17.42 -22.88
N PRO A 21 35.12 -18.51 -22.54
CA PRO A 21 33.80 -18.43 -21.95
C PRO A 21 33.76 -17.76 -20.58
N LEU A 22 34.84 -17.78 -19.82
CA LEU A 22 34.94 -17.23 -18.47
C LEU A 22 35.34 -15.75 -18.45
N LEU A 23 35.82 -15.21 -19.57
CA LEU A 23 36.34 -13.86 -19.71
C LEU A 23 35.26 -12.92 -20.26
N ASP A 24 35.14 -11.71 -19.69
CA ASP A 24 34.37 -10.65 -20.30
C ASP A 24 35.03 -10.06 -21.56
N GLU A 25 34.33 -9.16 -22.28
CA GLU A 25 34.83 -8.59 -23.55
C GLU A 25 36.20 -7.93 -23.40
N ARG A 26 36.45 -7.22 -22.29
CA ARG A 26 37.70 -6.49 -22.04
C ARG A 26 38.82 -7.46 -21.66
N THR A 27 38.59 -8.31 -20.72
CA THR A 27 39.59 -9.30 -20.26
C THR A 27 39.93 -10.28 -21.35
N ARG A 28 39.00 -10.69 -22.20
CA ARG A 28 39.21 -11.49 -23.39
C ARG A 28 40.12 -10.79 -24.38
N ARG A 29 39.92 -9.49 -24.64
CA ARG A 29 40.75 -8.65 -25.49
C ARG A 29 42.19 -8.53 -24.95
N LEU A 30 42.33 -8.26 -23.65
CA LEU A 30 43.61 -8.10 -22.97
C LEU A 30 44.39 -9.44 -22.94
N TRP A 31 43.71 -10.58 -22.71
CA TRP A 31 44.29 -11.90 -22.76
C TRP A 31 44.83 -12.20 -24.17
N ALA A 32 44.02 -11.97 -25.20
CA ALA A 32 44.43 -12.15 -26.60
C ALA A 32 45.62 -11.23 -26.97
N ALA A 33 45.66 -10.03 -26.42
CA ALA A 33 46.78 -9.10 -26.62
C ALA A 33 48.06 -9.59 -25.92
N ALA A 34 47.97 -10.15 -24.73
CA ALA A 34 49.11 -10.73 -23.98
C ALA A 34 49.69 -11.94 -24.73
N GLU A 35 48.85 -12.84 -25.22
CA GLU A 35 49.29 -13.97 -26.06
C GLU A 35 49.96 -13.49 -27.37
N ALA A 36 49.40 -12.44 -28.01
CA ALA A 36 49.99 -11.88 -29.24
C ALA A 36 51.37 -11.25 -28.99
N ARG A 37 51.58 -10.60 -27.83
CA ARG A 37 52.90 -10.06 -27.43
C ARG A 37 53.89 -11.17 -27.15
N ALA A 38 53.49 -12.24 -26.46
CA ALA A 38 54.35 -13.37 -26.15
C ALA A 38 54.86 -14.08 -27.44
N ILE A 39 54.02 -14.13 -28.47
CA ILE A 39 54.41 -14.73 -29.77
C ILE A 39 55.35 -13.79 -30.57
N GLY A 40 55.26 -12.48 -30.36
CA GLY A 40 56.08 -11.51 -31.09
C GLY A 40 55.65 -11.30 -32.56
N ARG A 41 56.58 -11.36 -33.49
CA ARG A 41 56.32 -11.10 -34.90
C ARG A 41 55.26 -12.06 -35.48
N GLY A 42 54.16 -11.45 -35.99
CA GLY A 42 53.03 -12.22 -36.52
C GLY A 42 52.01 -12.68 -35.47
N GLY A 43 52.23 -12.37 -34.15
CA GLY A 43 51.38 -12.82 -33.05
C GLY A 43 49.93 -12.33 -33.16
N ILE A 44 49.70 -11.09 -33.59
CA ILE A 44 48.33 -10.52 -33.79
C ILE A 44 47.55 -11.38 -34.79
N THR A 45 48.17 -11.77 -35.89
CA THR A 45 47.50 -12.60 -36.91
C THR A 45 47.19 -13.99 -36.38
N ARG A 46 48.15 -14.64 -35.76
CA ARG A 46 48.00 -16.01 -35.21
C ARG A 46 46.96 -16.09 -34.11
N VAL A 47 46.93 -15.10 -33.22
CA VAL A 47 45.94 -15.06 -32.15
C VAL A 47 44.55 -14.75 -32.71
N ALA A 48 44.44 -13.86 -33.71
CA ALA A 48 43.18 -13.59 -34.37
C ALA A 48 42.60 -14.85 -35.03
N GLU A 49 43.48 -15.64 -35.71
CA GLU A 49 43.11 -16.93 -36.34
C GLU A 49 42.69 -17.98 -35.29
N ALA A 50 43.44 -18.08 -34.18
CA ALA A 50 43.17 -19.03 -33.11
C ALA A 50 41.90 -18.74 -32.31
N THR A 51 41.54 -17.47 -32.15
CA THR A 51 40.44 -17.03 -31.28
C THR A 51 39.19 -16.62 -32.01
N GLY A 52 39.24 -16.47 -33.35
CA GLY A 52 38.16 -15.88 -34.14
C GLY A 52 37.94 -14.37 -33.92
N MET A 53 38.80 -13.72 -33.14
CA MET A 53 38.73 -12.25 -32.89
C MET A 53 39.31 -11.49 -34.09
N SER A 54 38.77 -10.27 -34.36
CA SER A 54 39.35 -9.44 -35.41
C SER A 54 40.79 -9.01 -35.06
N ARG A 55 41.65 -8.90 -36.07
CA ARG A 55 43.02 -8.33 -35.91
C ARG A 55 42.97 -6.92 -35.27
N GLY A 56 41.92 -6.15 -35.59
CA GLY A 56 41.70 -4.81 -35.00
C GLY A 56 41.48 -4.89 -33.48
N THR A 57 40.71 -5.88 -33.03
CA THR A 57 40.41 -6.10 -31.60
C THR A 57 41.70 -6.51 -30.85
N VAL A 58 42.48 -7.44 -31.39
CA VAL A 58 43.73 -7.84 -30.76
C VAL A 58 44.72 -6.67 -30.72
N ARG A 59 44.85 -5.91 -31.82
CA ARG A 59 45.71 -4.72 -31.87
C ARG A 59 45.28 -3.62 -30.89
N ALA A 60 43.97 -3.45 -30.71
CA ALA A 60 43.45 -2.52 -29.71
C ALA A 60 43.83 -2.94 -28.26
N GLY A 61 43.77 -4.23 -27.96
CA GLY A 61 44.25 -4.79 -26.70
C GLY A 61 45.75 -4.57 -26.49
N VAL A 62 46.58 -4.78 -27.51
CA VAL A 62 48.01 -4.49 -27.43
C VAL A 62 48.29 -3.03 -27.09
N ARG A 63 47.62 -2.09 -27.77
CA ARG A 63 47.73 -0.69 -27.46
C ARG A 63 47.26 -0.34 -26.00
N GLU A 64 46.25 -1.05 -25.54
CA GLU A 64 45.75 -0.90 -24.16
C GLU A 64 46.76 -1.40 -23.12
N LEU A 65 47.50 -2.49 -23.43
CA LEU A 65 48.60 -3.00 -22.60
C LEU A 65 49.86 -2.13 -22.63
N ASP A 66 50.09 -1.39 -23.75
CA ASP A 66 51.23 -0.50 -23.93
C ASP A 66 50.98 0.92 -23.38
N SER A 67 49.75 1.23 -22.99
CA SER A 67 49.44 2.52 -22.40
C SER A 67 50.12 2.68 -21.04
N ALA A 68 50.65 3.90 -20.76
CA ALA A 68 51.39 4.23 -19.53
C ALA A 68 50.56 4.07 -18.23
N THR A 69 49.26 3.85 -18.33
CA THR A 69 48.37 3.56 -17.22
C THR A 69 48.03 2.08 -17.25
N PRO A 70 48.60 1.25 -16.36
CA PRO A 70 48.30 -0.20 -16.33
C PRO A 70 46.81 -0.38 -16.11
N PRO A 71 46.22 -1.43 -16.76
CA PRO A 71 44.81 -1.74 -16.57
C PRO A 71 44.56 -2.12 -15.11
N VAL A 72 44.02 -1.16 -14.34
CA VAL A 72 43.67 -1.43 -12.94
C VAL A 72 42.50 -2.42 -12.90
N PRO A 73 42.61 -3.54 -12.17
CA PRO A 73 41.49 -4.42 -11.94
C PRO A 73 40.36 -3.62 -11.22
N ARG A 74 39.24 -3.40 -11.86
CA ARG A 74 38.08 -2.78 -11.23
C ARG A 74 37.32 -3.86 -10.45
N ALA A 75 37.73 -4.09 -9.22
CA ALA A 75 36.90 -4.86 -8.29
C ALA A 75 35.55 -4.16 -8.10
N GLY A 76 34.46 -4.87 -8.41
CA GLY A 76 33.08 -4.39 -8.12
C GLY A 76 32.42 -3.52 -9.19
N ALA A 77 33.03 -3.25 -10.35
CA ALA A 77 32.39 -2.44 -11.39
C ALA A 77 31.54 -3.29 -12.34
N SER A 78 30.22 -3.12 -12.34
CA SER A 78 29.28 -3.76 -13.28
C SER A 78 29.45 -3.31 -14.74
N ARG A 79 30.38 -2.39 -15.05
CA ARG A 79 30.62 -1.84 -16.38
C ARG A 79 31.93 -2.36 -16.98
N VAL A 80 31.82 -3.18 -18.02
CA VAL A 80 32.93 -3.71 -18.78
C VAL A 80 33.62 -2.66 -19.67
N ARG A 81 32.89 -1.60 -20.07
CA ARG A 81 33.40 -0.56 -20.97
C ARG A 81 33.88 0.67 -20.24
N ALA A 82 34.90 1.33 -20.75
CA ALA A 82 35.38 2.60 -20.24
C ALA A 82 34.25 3.70 -20.28
N PRO A 83 34.29 4.69 -19.40
CA PRO A 83 33.39 5.85 -19.50
C PRO A 83 33.44 6.45 -20.91
N GLY A 84 32.25 6.72 -21.50
CA GLY A 84 32.15 7.18 -22.90
C GLY A 84 32.18 6.08 -23.96
N GLY A 85 32.51 4.83 -23.60
CA GLY A 85 32.43 3.67 -24.50
C GLY A 85 30.99 3.14 -24.57
N GLY A 86 30.40 3.14 -25.73
CA GLY A 86 29.04 2.65 -25.96
C GLY A 86 28.26 3.48 -26.99
N ARG A 87 26.96 3.16 -27.16
CA ARG A 87 26.09 3.97 -28.02
C ARG A 87 25.85 5.31 -27.31
N LYS A 88 26.15 6.44 -27.99
CA LYS A 88 25.88 7.78 -27.49
C LYS A 88 24.41 7.90 -27.08
N ALA A 89 24.14 8.63 -26.01
CA ALA A 89 22.77 8.93 -25.57
C ALA A 89 21.97 9.59 -26.70
N LEU A 90 20.66 9.37 -26.74
CA LEU A 90 19.84 9.97 -27.77
C LEU A 90 19.86 11.52 -27.64
N THR A 91 19.93 12.04 -26.43
CA THR A 91 20.08 13.47 -26.14
C THR A 91 21.35 14.10 -26.69
N ASP A 92 22.45 13.31 -26.85
CA ASP A 92 23.68 13.77 -27.48
C ASP A 92 23.58 13.84 -29.01
N ARG A 93 22.68 13.05 -29.59
CA ARG A 93 22.42 13.00 -31.06
C ARG A 93 21.33 13.94 -31.50
N ASP A 94 20.42 14.24 -30.58
CA ASP A 94 19.25 15.11 -30.77
C ASP A 94 19.16 16.09 -29.59
N PRO A 95 19.93 17.19 -29.66
CA PRO A 95 19.97 18.20 -28.59
C PRO A 95 18.63 18.93 -28.40
N GLY A 96 17.75 18.90 -29.39
CA GLY A 96 16.41 19.50 -29.35
C GLY A 96 15.39 18.66 -28.56
N LEU A 97 15.60 17.35 -28.43
CA LEU A 97 14.65 16.41 -27.87
C LEU A 97 14.14 16.78 -26.47
N VAL A 98 15.04 17.19 -25.57
CA VAL A 98 14.66 17.56 -24.20
C VAL A 98 13.77 18.80 -24.18
N LYS A 99 14.13 19.82 -24.96
CA LYS A 99 13.35 21.07 -25.08
C LYS A 99 11.97 20.81 -25.70
N ALA A 100 11.91 19.96 -26.74
CA ALA A 100 10.65 19.56 -27.36
C ALA A 100 9.76 18.81 -26.34
N LEU A 101 10.32 17.90 -25.55
CA LEU A 101 9.60 17.21 -24.51
C LEU A 101 9.07 18.19 -23.43
N GLU A 102 9.90 19.13 -22.97
CA GLU A 102 9.47 20.16 -22.02
C GLU A 102 8.36 21.04 -22.60
N HIS A 103 8.46 21.45 -23.85
CA HIS A 103 7.44 22.22 -24.54
C HIS A 103 6.10 21.47 -24.66
N LEU A 104 6.15 20.15 -24.95
CA LEU A 104 4.95 19.30 -24.97
C LEU A 104 4.36 19.10 -23.57
N LEU A 105 5.17 19.11 -22.54
CA LEU A 105 4.70 19.00 -21.16
C LEU A 105 3.99 20.26 -20.68
N ASP A 106 4.44 21.43 -21.07
CA ASP A 106 3.97 22.74 -20.58
C ASP A 106 2.44 22.92 -20.67
N PRO A 107 1.74 22.64 -21.82
CA PRO A 107 0.29 22.76 -21.91
C PRO A 107 -0.48 21.78 -21.03
N PHE A 108 0.11 20.63 -20.72
CA PHE A 108 -0.48 19.55 -19.93
C PHE A 108 0.07 19.50 -18.50
N THR A 109 1.06 20.34 -18.21
CA THR A 109 1.62 20.47 -16.88
C THR A 109 0.73 21.39 -16.06
N ARG A 110 0.19 20.84 -14.98
CA ARG A 110 -0.53 21.62 -13.98
C ARG A 110 0.46 21.97 -12.90
N GLY A 111 0.57 23.25 -12.57
CA GLY A 111 1.37 23.75 -11.48
C GLY A 111 0.49 24.28 -10.36
N ASP A 112 0.94 24.15 -9.13
CA ASP A 112 0.41 24.93 -8.04
C ASP A 112 0.98 26.35 -8.16
N PRO A 113 0.16 27.41 -8.31
CA PRO A 113 0.64 28.78 -8.41
C PRO A 113 1.41 29.23 -7.16
N GLN A 114 1.30 28.52 -6.05
CA GLN A 114 1.97 28.80 -4.78
C GLN A 114 3.14 27.84 -4.46
N GLY A 115 3.45 26.88 -5.35
CA GLY A 115 4.49 25.88 -5.10
C GLY A 115 5.20 25.37 -6.36
N PRO A 116 6.39 24.76 -6.21
CA PRO A 116 7.18 24.23 -7.33
C PRO A 116 6.66 22.90 -7.88
N LEU A 117 5.46 22.47 -7.49
CA LEU A 117 4.92 21.17 -7.86
C LEU A 117 4.50 21.15 -9.35
N ARG A 118 5.06 20.23 -10.13
CA ARG A 118 4.74 20.04 -11.55
C ARG A 118 4.24 18.62 -11.80
N TRP A 119 3.17 18.47 -12.61
CA TRP A 119 2.67 17.16 -13.04
C TRP A 119 2.05 17.21 -14.42
N THR A 120 2.00 16.09 -15.11
CA THR A 120 1.36 15.93 -16.43
C THR A 120 0.38 14.78 -16.45
N CYS A 121 -0.70 14.93 -17.21
CA CYS A 121 -1.69 13.88 -17.47
C CYS A 121 -1.39 13.08 -18.76
N SER A 122 -0.36 13.45 -19.53
CA SER A 122 -0.01 12.76 -20.78
C SER A 122 0.75 11.46 -20.48
N SER A 123 0.40 10.37 -21.17
CA SER A 123 1.17 9.13 -21.10
C SER A 123 2.49 9.25 -21.88
N ALA A 124 3.51 8.49 -21.44
CA ALA A 124 4.80 8.46 -22.14
C ALA A 124 4.69 7.98 -23.61
N ALA A 125 3.74 7.08 -23.89
CA ALA A 125 3.45 6.63 -25.26
C ALA A 125 2.93 7.78 -26.13
N ARG A 126 1.97 8.56 -25.62
CA ARG A 126 1.43 9.72 -26.34
C ARG A 126 2.47 10.82 -26.56
N LEU A 127 3.31 11.07 -25.56
CA LEU A 127 4.43 12.01 -25.69
C LEU A 127 5.45 11.54 -26.73
N ALA A 128 5.75 10.23 -26.79
CA ALA A 128 6.64 9.67 -27.80
C ALA A 128 6.06 9.82 -29.23
N GLU A 129 4.75 9.63 -29.40
CA GLU A 129 4.04 9.81 -30.64
C GLU A 129 4.10 11.30 -31.12
N GLN A 130 3.80 12.23 -30.22
CA GLN A 130 3.85 13.67 -30.51
C GLN A 130 5.25 14.13 -30.86
N LEU A 131 6.27 13.71 -30.09
CA LEU A 131 7.68 13.96 -30.43
C LEU A 131 8.07 13.39 -31.79
N GLY A 132 7.53 12.21 -32.12
CA GLY A 132 7.70 11.62 -33.48
C GLY A 132 7.13 12.50 -34.60
N GLY A 133 5.98 13.12 -34.36
CA GLY A 133 5.37 14.11 -35.29
C GLY A 133 6.19 15.38 -35.45
N GLU A 134 6.95 15.79 -34.42
CA GLU A 134 7.86 16.94 -34.44
C GLU A 134 9.27 16.60 -34.97
N GLY A 135 9.48 15.36 -35.46
CA GLY A 135 10.75 14.91 -36.04
C GLY A 135 11.73 14.24 -35.08
N HIS A 136 11.37 14.12 -33.77
CA HIS A 136 12.18 13.46 -32.74
C HIS A 136 11.82 11.99 -32.62
N ARG A 137 12.57 11.08 -33.25
CA ARG A 137 12.33 9.64 -33.17
C ARG A 137 12.76 9.09 -31.81
N VAL A 138 11.80 8.94 -30.92
CA VAL A 138 12.03 8.48 -29.53
C VAL A 138 11.05 7.36 -29.16
N SER A 139 11.52 6.37 -28.38
CA SER A 139 10.65 5.32 -27.84
C SER A 139 10.02 5.76 -26.51
N GLU A 140 8.85 5.19 -26.18
CA GLU A 140 8.20 5.36 -24.88
C GLU A 140 9.16 5.14 -23.71
N ARG A 141 9.99 4.08 -23.77
CA ARG A 141 10.99 3.79 -22.75
C ARG A 141 11.99 4.93 -22.56
N THR A 142 12.38 5.60 -23.65
CA THR A 142 13.30 6.74 -23.58
C THR A 142 12.59 7.95 -23.00
N VAL A 143 11.33 8.20 -23.38
CA VAL A 143 10.52 9.29 -22.80
C VAL A 143 10.35 9.07 -21.30
N ASN A 144 10.02 7.87 -20.85
CA ASN A 144 9.95 7.55 -19.40
C ASN A 144 11.26 7.86 -18.67
N ARG A 145 12.41 7.49 -19.27
CA ARG A 145 13.73 7.81 -18.69
C ARG A 145 13.95 9.33 -18.60
N LEU A 146 13.64 10.06 -19.67
CA LEU A 146 13.78 11.52 -19.71
C LEU A 146 12.85 12.20 -18.70
N LEU A 147 11.60 11.72 -18.54
CA LEU A 147 10.70 12.22 -17.51
C LEU A 147 11.30 12.06 -16.11
N HIS A 148 11.90 10.90 -15.81
CA HIS A 148 12.61 10.69 -14.53
C HIS A 148 13.80 11.64 -14.37
N GLU A 149 14.60 11.84 -15.43
CA GLU A 149 15.74 12.80 -15.43
C GLU A 149 15.27 14.24 -15.22
N LEU A 150 14.07 14.61 -15.71
CA LEU A 150 13.41 15.89 -15.47
C LEU A 150 12.67 15.97 -14.10
N GLY A 151 12.79 14.96 -13.25
CA GLY A 151 12.18 14.95 -11.91
C GLY A 151 10.73 14.48 -11.85
N TYR A 152 10.20 13.92 -12.94
CA TYR A 152 8.86 13.33 -12.94
C TYR A 152 8.89 11.86 -12.54
N SER A 153 7.92 11.42 -11.74
CA SER A 153 7.67 10.01 -11.44
C SER A 153 6.19 9.77 -11.22
N LEU A 154 5.73 8.54 -11.45
CA LEU A 154 4.35 8.16 -11.19
C LEU A 154 4.10 8.16 -9.68
N GLN A 155 3.21 9.04 -9.21
CA GLN A 155 2.84 9.17 -7.82
C GLN A 155 1.34 8.95 -7.65
N ALA A 156 0.97 8.14 -6.67
CA ALA A 156 -0.42 8.06 -6.22
C ALA A 156 -0.71 9.20 -5.22
N ASN A 157 -1.99 9.58 -5.13
CA ASN A 157 -2.41 10.55 -4.13
C ASN A 157 -2.05 10.06 -2.72
N ARG A 158 -1.30 10.89 -1.98
CA ARG A 158 -0.90 10.59 -0.61
C ARG A 158 -1.81 11.31 0.37
N LYS A 159 -2.52 10.57 1.21
CA LYS A 159 -3.35 11.13 2.28
C LYS A 159 -2.47 11.63 3.43
N THR A 160 -1.94 12.85 3.32
CA THR A 160 -1.06 13.46 4.34
C THR A 160 -1.63 14.73 4.95
N LEU A 161 -2.59 15.37 4.28
CA LEU A 161 -3.21 16.58 4.80
C LEU A 161 -4.21 16.21 5.90
N GLU A 162 -3.86 16.50 7.13
CA GLU A 162 -4.76 16.44 8.29
C GLU A 162 -5.36 17.84 8.49
N GLY A 163 -6.62 17.89 8.97
CA GLY A 163 -7.24 19.14 9.40
C GLY A 163 -6.50 19.78 10.59
N ARG A 164 -7.04 20.88 11.13
CA ARG A 164 -6.47 21.54 12.31
C ARG A 164 -6.22 20.54 13.43
N GLN A 165 -4.98 20.48 13.92
CA GLN A 165 -4.61 19.63 15.04
C GLN A 165 -5.07 20.28 16.34
N HIS A 166 -5.73 19.49 17.20
CA HIS A 166 -6.09 19.95 18.53
C HIS A 166 -4.82 20.05 19.40
N PRO A 167 -4.64 21.11 20.23
CA PRO A 167 -3.45 21.27 21.09
C PRO A 167 -3.20 20.06 21.99
N ASP A 168 -4.25 19.46 22.53
CA ASP A 168 -4.17 18.32 23.45
C ASP A 168 -4.14 16.95 22.74
N ARG A 169 -3.90 16.93 21.42
CA ARG A 169 -3.84 15.70 20.62
C ARG A 169 -2.95 14.64 21.26
N ASP A 170 -1.70 14.99 21.54
CA ASP A 170 -0.73 14.03 22.07
C ASP A 170 -1.05 13.63 23.52
N ALA A 171 -1.62 14.54 24.31
CA ALA A 171 -2.09 14.24 25.65
C ALA A 171 -3.23 13.21 25.64
N GLN A 172 -4.19 13.34 24.70
CA GLN A 172 -5.27 12.38 24.53
C GLN A 172 -4.75 11.00 24.08
N PHE A 173 -3.84 10.93 23.12
CA PHE A 173 -3.22 9.65 22.73
C PHE A 173 -2.51 8.97 23.89
N ARG A 174 -1.73 9.71 24.67
CA ARG A 174 -1.09 9.18 25.90
C ARG A 174 -2.12 8.68 26.91
N ARG A 175 -3.25 9.38 27.05
CA ARG A 175 -4.34 8.97 27.92
C ARG A 175 -4.97 7.67 27.44
N ILE A 176 -5.35 7.58 26.16
CA ILE A 176 -5.89 6.35 25.56
C ILE A 176 -4.93 5.19 25.81
N ALA A 177 -3.65 5.35 25.50
CA ALA A 177 -2.64 4.31 25.69
C ALA A 177 -2.50 3.86 27.16
N ARG A 178 -2.58 4.79 28.12
CA ARG A 178 -2.57 4.45 29.55
C ARG A 178 -3.80 3.66 29.96
N ARG A 179 -5.00 4.07 29.51
CA ARG A 179 -6.25 3.37 29.82
C ARG A 179 -6.28 1.97 29.21
N VAL A 180 -5.90 1.84 27.95
CA VAL A 180 -5.80 0.53 27.27
C VAL A 180 -4.91 -0.41 28.08
N ARG A 181 -3.68 0.01 28.42
CA ARG A 181 -2.76 -0.81 29.24
C ARG A 181 -3.31 -1.14 30.62
N ALA A 182 -4.03 -0.23 31.25
CA ALA A 182 -4.63 -0.48 32.56
C ALA A 182 -5.74 -1.53 32.48
N PHE A 183 -6.62 -1.47 31.50
CA PHE A 183 -7.66 -2.46 31.29
C PHE A 183 -7.08 -3.83 30.97
N GLN A 184 -6.10 -3.90 30.07
CA GLN A 184 -5.41 -5.14 29.72
C GLN A 184 -4.73 -5.80 30.94
N ARG A 185 -4.03 -5.02 31.76
CA ARG A 185 -3.40 -5.55 33.00
C ARG A 185 -4.42 -6.10 34.00
N LEU A 186 -5.63 -5.58 34.01
CA LEU A 186 -6.73 -6.04 34.85
C LEU A 186 -7.55 -7.18 34.23
N GLY A 187 -7.12 -7.72 33.08
CA GLY A 187 -7.86 -8.74 32.34
C GLY A 187 -9.22 -8.26 31.82
N GLN A 188 -9.39 -6.95 31.64
CA GLN A 188 -10.64 -6.36 31.15
C GLN A 188 -10.58 -6.12 29.65
N PRO A 189 -11.70 -6.33 28.90
CA PRO A 189 -11.74 -6.17 27.46
C PRO A 189 -11.51 -4.72 27.01
N VAL A 190 -10.79 -4.58 25.91
CA VAL A 190 -10.56 -3.33 25.21
C VAL A 190 -10.88 -3.52 23.73
N ALA A 191 -11.89 -2.85 23.24
CA ALA A 191 -12.29 -2.92 21.86
C ALA A 191 -12.05 -1.58 21.12
N SER A 192 -11.53 -1.68 19.90
CA SER A 192 -11.48 -0.59 18.93
C SER A 192 -12.65 -0.75 17.99
N ILE A 193 -13.44 0.28 17.80
CA ILE A 193 -14.69 0.24 17.03
C ILE A 193 -14.69 1.29 15.94
N ASP A 194 -15.28 0.96 14.79
CA ASP A 194 -15.47 1.89 13.67
C ASP A 194 -16.38 1.30 12.59
N THR A 195 -16.87 2.18 11.70
CA THR A 195 -17.54 1.79 10.46
C THR A 195 -16.51 1.67 9.35
N LYS A 196 -16.41 0.51 8.71
CA LYS A 196 -15.66 0.38 7.46
C LYS A 196 -16.38 1.12 6.35
N LYS A 197 -15.63 1.62 5.36
CA LYS A 197 -16.20 2.20 4.15
C LYS A 197 -17.37 1.35 3.63
N LYS A 198 -18.50 2.01 3.38
CA LYS A 198 -19.70 1.39 2.81
C LYS A 198 -19.42 0.94 1.37
N GLU A 199 -19.80 -0.28 1.03
CA GLU A 199 -19.54 -0.86 -0.28
C GLU A 199 -20.85 -1.06 -1.06
N LEU A 200 -20.79 -0.79 -2.36
CA LEU A 200 -21.90 -1.08 -3.27
C LEU A 200 -22.03 -2.59 -3.45
N ILE A 201 -23.27 -3.09 -3.40
CA ILE A 201 -23.57 -4.48 -3.69
C ILE A 201 -23.96 -4.63 -5.15
N GLY A 202 -23.30 -5.58 -5.83
CA GLY A 202 -23.53 -5.87 -7.25
C GLY A 202 -22.24 -6.11 -8.02
N ARG A 203 -22.36 -6.27 -9.33
CA ARG A 203 -21.20 -6.45 -10.22
C ARG A 203 -20.53 -5.11 -10.51
N TYR A 204 -19.91 -4.53 -9.47
CA TYR A 204 -19.14 -3.29 -9.59
C TYR A 204 -17.66 -3.59 -9.50
N ARG A 205 -16.85 -2.71 -10.12
CA ARG A 205 -15.40 -2.81 -10.06
C ARG A 205 -14.91 -2.61 -8.63
N ASN A 206 -14.24 -3.61 -8.09
CA ASN A 206 -13.48 -3.47 -6.85
C ASN A 206 -12.00 -3.29 -7.15
N GLY A 207 -11.29 -2.50 -6.34
CA GLY A 207 -9.87 -2.22 -6.51
C GLY A 207 -9.02 -3.48 -6.30
N GLY A 208 -8.00 -3.69 -7.14
CA GLY A 208 -7.10 -4.84 -7.06
C GLY A 208 -7.15 -5.72 -8.29
N ARG A 209 -6.55 -6.92 -8.18
CA ARG A 209 -6.47 -7.90 -9.27
C ARG A 209 -6.57 -9.30 -8.68
N GLU A 210 -7.27 -10.20 -9.36
CA GLU A 210 -7.28 -11.63 -9.10
C GLU A 210 -6.68 -12.40 -10.28
N TRP A 211 -6.32 -13.66 -10.05
CA TRP A 211 -5.85 -14.54 -11.10
C TRP A 211 -7.05 -15.12 -11.87
N HIS A 212 -7.13 -14.79 -13.16
CA HIS A 212 -8.08 -15.35 -14.12
C HIS A 212 -7.33 -15.92 -15.31
N PRO A 213 -7.94 -16.84 -16.11
CA PRO A 213 -7.39 -17.23 -17.37
C PRO A 213 -7.09 -16.02 -18.26
N LYS A 214 -5.98 -16.07 -18.98
CA LYS A 214 -5.55 -14.96 -19.84
C LYS A 214 -6.65 -14.58 -20.84
N GLY A 215 -7.04 -13.31 -20.83
CA GLY A 215 -8.09 -12.79 -21.73
C GLY A 215 -9.52 -13.03 -21.25
N GLN A 216 -9.73 -13.57 -20.03
CA GLN A 216 -11.03 -13.85 -19.45
C GLN A 216 -11.16 -13.16 -18.06
N PRO A 217 -11.12 -11.83 -17.99
CA PRO A 217 -11.35 -11.12 -16.73
C PRO A 217 -12.84 -11.25 -16.34
N GLU A 218 -13.13 -11.11 -15.04
CA GLU A 218 -14.51 -10.98 -14.60
C GLU A 218 -15.09 -9.65 -15.10
N GLU A 219 -16.22 -9.72 -15.81
CA GLU A 219 -16.89 -8.53 -16.35
C GLU A 219 -17.78 -7.87 -15.31
N VAL A 220 -17.68 -6.55 -15.22
CA VAL A 220 -18.41 -5.72 -14.26
C VAL A 220 -19.16 -4.60 -14.96
N LYS A 221 -20.10 -3.96 -14.27
CA LYS A 221 -20.87 -2.81 -14.79
C LYS A 221 -19.92 -1.65 -15.15
N VAL A 222 -20.22 -0.95 -16.25
CA VAL A 222 -19.44 0.22 -16.71
C VAL A 222 -19.58 1.40 -15.77
N HIS A 223 -20.72 1.52 -15.08
CA HIS A 223 -21.04 2.61 -14.16
C HIS A 223 -21.41 2.08 -12.77
N ASP A 224 -20.95 2.78 -11.74
CA ASP A 224 -21.18 2.45 -10.34
C ASP A 224 -22.47 3.11 -9.80
N PHE A 225 -23.59 3.01 -10.54
CA PHE A 225 -24.89 3.45 -10.03
C PHE A 225 -25.41 2.46 -9.02
N ILE A 226 -25.90 2.98 -7.88
CA ILE A 226 -26.50 2.14 -6.82
C ILE A 226 -27.68 1.36 -7.38
N ASP A 227 -27.62 0.05 -7.23
CA ASP A 227 -28.75 -0.83 -7.44
C ASP A 227 -29.74 -0.61 -6.27
N ARG A 228 -30.97 -0.26 -6.57
CA ARG A 228 -31.98 0.09 -5.54
C ARG A 228 -32.40 -1.14 -4.71
N ASP A 229 -32.37 -2.31 -5.29
CA ASP A 229 -32.79 -3.54 -4.63
C ASP A 229 -31.64 -4.14 -3.78
N LEU A 230 -30.41 -4.02 -4.26
CA LEU A 230 -29.22 -4.53 -3.56
C LEU A 230 -28.65 -3.55 -2.55
N GLY A 231 -28.72 -2.25 -2.82
CA GLY A 231 -28.27 -1.19 -1.92
C GLY A 231 -26.78 -1.19 -1.65
N LYS A 232 -26.43 -1.02 -0.37
CA LYS A 232 -25.07 -1.02 0.14
C LYS A 232 -24.91 -2.00 1.29
N ALA A 233 -23.72 -2.53 1.46
CA ALA A 233 -23.28 -3.13 2.70
C ALA A 233 -22.66 -2.07 3.61
N ILE A 234 -23.00 -2.10 4.89
CA ILE A 234 -22.51 -1.19 5.92
C ILE A 234 -21.79 -2.03 6.98
N PRO A 235 -20.49 -2.35 6.79
CA PRO A 235 -19.76 -3.13 7.77
C PRO A 235 -19.37 -2.26 8.97
N TYR A 236 -19.86 -2.58 10.15
CA TYR A 236 -19.42 -1.99 11.41
C TYR A 236 -18.62 -3.03 12.19
N GLY A 237 -17.43 -2.64 12.64
CA GLY A 237 -16.49 -3.56 13.26
C GLY A 237 -16.23 -3.28 14.74
N VAL A 238 -15.96 -4.36 15.46
CA VAL A 238 -15.42 -4.39 16.83
C VAL A 238 -14.16 -5.22 16.81
N TYR A 239 -13.02 -4.64 17.11
CA TYR A 239 -11.73 -5.32 17.17
C TYR A 239 -11.22 -5.37 18.59
N ASP A 240 -11.07 -6.57 19.13
CA ASP A 240 -10.45 -6.82 20.43
C ASP A 240 -8.94 -6.65 20.36
N LEU A 241 -8.41 -5.64 21.06
CA LEU A 241 -6.99 -5.30 21.03
C LEU A 241 -6.11 -6.36 21.71
N THR A 242 -6.67 -7.14 22.61
CA THR A 242 -5.94 -8.12 23.42
C THR A 242 -5.97 -9.50 22.77
N ALA A 243 -7.17 -9.95 22.39
CA ALA A 243 -7.36 -11.27 21.80
C ALA A 243 -6.98 -11.33 20.31
N ASN A 244 -6.76 -10.19 19.65
CA ASN A 244 -6.55 -10.09 18.20
C ASN A 244 -7.67 -10.75 17.39
N THR A 245 -8.91 -10.56 17.84
CA THR A 245 -10.11 -11.07 17.17
C THR A 245 -11.04 -9.94 16.79
N GLY A 246 -11.89 -10.17 15.81
CA GLY A 246 -12.83 -9.18 15.33
C GLY A 246 -14.25 -9.72 15.19
N TRP A 247 -15.21 -8.81 15.32
CA TRP A 247 -16.60 -8.99 14.97
C TRP A 247 -17.00 -7.91 13.96
N VAL A 248 -17.76 -8.28 12.93
CA VAL A 248 -18.32 -7.32 11.99
C VAL A 248 -19.80 -7.63 11.76
N SER A 249 -20.67 -6.68 12.10
CA SER A 249 -22.05 -6.69 11.62
C SER A 249 -22.11 -6.01 10.25
N VAL A 250 -22.70 -6.66 9.28
CA VAL A 250 -22.93 -6.09 7.95
C VAL A 250 -24.38 -5.60 7.88
N GLY A 251 -24.58 -4.31 8.10
CA GLY A 251 -25.89 -3.69 8.06
C GLY A 251 -26.40 -3.46 6.64
N VAL A 252 -27.70 -3.38 6.51
CA VAL A 252 -28.44 -3.22 5.24
C VAL A 252 -29.12 -1.86 5.11
N ASP A 253 -29.35 -1.16 6.22
CA ASP A 253 -30.13 0.05 6.31
C ASP A 253 -29.25 1.31 6.49
N HIS A 254 -29.04 1.76 7.71
CA HIS A 254 -28.33 3.00 8.01
C HIS A 254 -27.19 2.80 9.03
N ASP A 255 -26.15 3.62 8.90
CA ASP A 255 -25.05 3.70 9.86
C ASP A 255 -25.41 4.66 10.99
N THR A 256 -26.19 4.17 11.95
CA THR A 256 -26.68 4.93 13.10
C THR A 256 -25.96 4.55 14.38
N ALA A 257 -26.13 5.35 15.43
CA ALA A 257 -25.59 5.03 16.75
C ALA A 257 -26.22 3.77 17.35
N GLU A 258 -27.49 3.47 17.02
CA GLU A 258 -28.15 2.23 17.43
C GLU A 258 -27.49 1.02 16.83
N PHE A 259 -27.24 1.04 15.50
CA PHE A 259 -26.53 -0.03 14.80
C PHE A 259 -25.11 -0.25 15.36
N ALA A 260 -24.39 0.85 15.63
CA ALA A 260 -23.06 0.81 16.20
C ALA A 260 -23.05 0.11 17.58
N VAL A 261 -23.97 0.51 18.48
CA VAL A 261 -24.07 -0.06 19.84
C VAL A 261 -24.57 -1.52 19.78
N GLU A 262 -25.52 -1.83 18.89
CA GLU A 262 -25.99 -3.20 18.69
C GLU A 262 -24.87 -4.10 18.22
N THR A 263 -23.99 -3.63 17.34
CA THR A 263 -22.79 -4.39 16.92
C THR A 263 -21.87 -4.69 18.10
N VAL A 264 -21.66 -3.72 19.01
CA VAL A 264 -20.87 -3.95 20.25
C VAL A 264 -21.58 -4.99 21.13
N ARG A 265 -22.91 -4.94 21.26
CA ARG A 265 -23.69 -5.92 22.02
C ARG A 265 -23.55 -7.33 21.43
N ARG A 266 -23.67 -7.50 20.12
CA ARG A 266 -23.49 -8.79 19.44
C ARG A 266 -22.08 -9.34 19.64
N TRP A 267 -21.06 -8.51 19.44
CA TRP A 267 -19.68 -8.90 19.72
C TRP A 267 -19.52 -9.42 21.16
N TRP A 268 -20.08 -8.70 22.13
CA TRP A 268 -19.99 -9.12 23.53
C TRP A 268 -20.66 -10.48 23.77
N LEU A 269 -21.86 -10.66 23.27
CA LEU A 269 -22.62 -11.89 23.46
C LEU A 269 -22.00 -13.10 22.75
N GLN A 270 -21.46 -12.89 21.56
CA GLN A 270 -20.94 -13.96 20.71
C GLN A 270 -19.47 -14.31 20.99
N MET A 271 -18.69 -13.37 21.47
CA MET A 271 -17.26 -13.52 21.63
C MET A 271 -16.75 -13.00 22.99
N GLY A 272 -17.10 -11.75 23.34
CA GLY A 272 -16.50 -11.04 24.45
C GLY A 272 -16.73 -11.71 25.80
N ARG A 273 -17.96 -12.08 26.13
CA ARG A 273 -18.28 -12.71 27.41
C ARG A 273 -17.59 -14.08 27.61
N GLN A 274 -17.33 -14.80 26.55
CA GLN A 274 -16.60 -16.07 26.60
C GLN A 274 -15.10 -15.82 26.83
N ALA A 275 -14.54 -14.82 26.14
CA ALA A 275 -13.13 -14.47 26.28
C ALA A 275 -12.82 -13.81 27.64
N TYR A 276 -13.81 -13.11 28.23
CA TYR A 276 -13.65 -12.33 29.47
C TYR A 276 -14.76 -12.64 30.49
N PRO A 277 -14.83 -13.88 31.02
CA PRO A 277 -15.94 -14.28 31.89
C PRO A 277 -16.01 -13.51 33.23
N ALA A 278 -14.89 -12.95 33.67
CA ALA A 278 -14.79 -12.15 34.91
C ALA A 278 -14.80 -10.63 34.66
N ALA A 279 -15.16 -10.18 33.43
CA ALA A 279 -15.19 -8.77 33.13
C ALA A 279 -16.29 -8.04 33.90
N THR A 280 -15.94 -6.92 34.49
CA THR A 280 -16.85 -5.97 35.14
C THR A 280 -16.91 -4.64 34.40
N ARG A 281 -16.04 -4.45 33.44
CA ARG A 281 -15.91 -3.22 32.65
C ARG A 281 -15.43 -3.48 31.23
N LEU A 282 -15.82 -2.60 30.32
CA LEU A 282 -15.41 -2.60 28.91
C LEU A 282 -14.84 -1.23 28.55
N LEU A 283 -13.73 -1.19 27.84
CA LEU A 283 -13.20 0.04 27.23
C LEU A 283 -13.42 0.02 25.72
N LEU A 284 -14.10 1.04 25.21
CA LEU A 284 -14.24 1.30 23.79
C LEU A 284 -13.30 2.44 23.38
N THR A 285 -12.56 2.26 22.30
CA THR A 285 -11.79 3.30 21.62
C THR A 285 -12.40 3.53 20.26
N ALA A 286 -12.76 4.77 19.94
CA ALA A 286 -13.47 5.14 18.72
C ALA A 286 -12.96 6.47 18.17
N ASP A 287 -13.17 6.74 16.90
CA ASP A 287 -13.05 8.10 16.41
C ASP A 287 -14.18 8.99 16.95
N GLY A 288 -14.12 10.28 16.69
CA GLY A 288 -15.12 11.23 17.20
C GLY A 288 -16.26 11.55 16.23
N GLY A 289 -16.35 10.83 15.11
CA GLY A 289 -17.27 11.08 14.01
C GLY A 289 -18.25 9.95 13.71
N GLY A 290 -19.11 10.15 12.73
CA GLY A 290 -20.06 9.11 12.27
C GLY A 290 -21.05 8.66 13.34
N SER A 291 -21.42 7.38 13.29
CA SER A 291 -22.38 6.73 14.19
C SER A 291 -21.93 6.70 15.65
N ASN A 292 -20.63 6.69 15.90
CA ASN A 292 -20.02 6.74 17.24
C ASN A 292 -19.54 8.13 17.65
N SER A 293 -20.17 9.18 17.10
CA SER A 293 -19.79 10.56 17.38
C SER A 293 -19.88 10.90 18.88
N SER A 294 -18.81 11.51 19.40
CA SER A 294 -18.76 12.00 20.79
C SER A 294 -19.82 13.06 21.11
N ARG A 295 -20.39 13.73 20.10
CA ARG A 295 -21.44 14.72 20.21
C ARG A 295 -22.83 14.12 20.19
N SER A 296 -23.01 12.91 19.66
CA SER A 296 -24.32 12.27 19.49
C SER A 296 -24.95 11.96 20.85
N ARG A 297 -26.17 12.46 21.07
CA ARG A 297 -26.99 12.09 22.24
C ARG A 297 -27.44 10.63 22.12
N LEU A 298 -27.86 10.21 20.94
CA LEU A 298 -28.31 8.84 20.67
C LEU A 298 -27.21 7.81 20.98
N TRP A 299 -25.97 8.08 20.60
CA TRP A 299 -24.83 7.24 20.95
C TRP A 299 -24.69 7.04 22.47
N LYS A 300 -24.79 8.13 23.23
CA LYS A 300 -24.69 8.09 24.69
C LYS A 300 -25.87 7.36 25.33
N PHE A 301 -27.07 7.59 24.80
CA PHE A 301 -28.28 6.94 25.27
C PHE A 301 -28.25 5.42 25.05
N GLU A 302 -27.86 4.99 23.86
CA GLU A 302 -27.75 3.57 23.54
C GLU A 302 -26.62 2.87 24.34
N LEU A 303 -25.50 3.56 24.58
CA LEU A 303 -24.44 3.02 25.46
C LEU A 303 -24.89 2.84 26.91
N GLN A 304 -25.75 3.71 27.44
CA GLN A 304 -26.33 3.49 28.76
C GLN A 304 -27.22 2.24 28.77
N LYS A 305 -28.07 2.08 27.77
CA LYS A 305 -28.89 0.86 27.62
C LYS A 305 -28.00 -0.40 27.55
N LEU A 306 -26.91 -0.32 26.81
CA LEU A 306 -25.96 -1.42 26.73
C LEU A 306 -25.30 -1.71 28.08
N ALA A 307 -24.89 -0.69 28.82
CA ALA A 307 -24.28 -0.84 30.15
C ALA A 307 -25.25 -1.53 31.12
N ASP A 308 -26.53 -1.10 31.09
CA ASP A 308 -27.58 -1.69 31.91
C ASP A 308 -27.84 -3.16 31.55
N ALA A 309 -27.97 -3.46 30.25
CA ALA A 309 -28.27 -4.80 29.76
C ALA A 309 -27.13 -5.81 30.02
N LEU A 310 -25.88 -5.35 29.98
CA LEU A 310 -24.72 -6.22 30.19
C LEU A 310 -24.22 -6.26 31.65
N GLY A 311 -24.69 -5.35 32.49
CA GLY A 311 -24.17 -5.17 33.87
C GLY A 311 -22.72 -4.71 33.90
N LEU A 312 -22.21 -4.11 32.80
CA LEU A 312 -20.83 -3.70 32.66
C LEU A 312 -20.68 -2.18 32.72
N ARG A 313 -19.65 -1.72 33.41
CA ARG A 313 -19.22 -0.33 33.25
C ARG A 313 -18.59 -0.16 31.87
N ILE A 314 -19.22 0.62 30.99
CA ILE A 314 -18.71 0.92 29.67
C ILE A 314 -17.96 2.27 29.71
N SER A 315 -16.69 2.24 29.36
CA SER A 315 -15.84 3.43 29.24
C SER A 315 -15.54 3.70 27.77
N VAL A 316 -15.61 4.97 27.37
CA VAL A 316 -15.29 5.40 25.99
C VAL A 316 -14.11 6.36 26.02
N CYS A 317 -13.21 6.19 25.07
CA CYS A 317 -12.17 7.16 24.76
C CYS A 317 -12.20 7.43 23.27
N HIS A 318 -12.55 8.65 22.88
CA HIS A 318 -12.49 9.08 21.48
C HIS A 318 -11.10 9.57 21.11
N PHE A 319 -10.70 9.26 19.90
CA PHE A 319 -9.52 9.86 19.30
C PHE A 319 -9.76 11.37 19.05
N PRO A 320 -8.70 12.19 19.10
CA PRO A 320 -8.81 13.60 18.78
C PRO A 320 -9.37 13.85 17.36
N PRO A 321 -10.04 14.95 17.10
CA PRO A 321 -10.53 15.29 15.77
C PRO A 321 -9.44 15.23 14.71
N GLY A 322 -9.76 14.72 13.51
CA GLY A 322 -8.83 14.59 12.39
C GLY A 322 -7.84 13.43 12.49
N THR A 323 -7.99 12.54 13.48
CA THR A 323 -7.04 11.45 13.73
C THR A 323 -7.63 10.05 13.56
N SER A 324 -8.75 9.91 12.85
CA SER A 324 -9.43 8.62 12.58
C SER A 324 -8.49 7.55 12.02
N LYS A 325 -7.54 7.94 11.16
CA LYS A 325 -6.52 7.03 10.62
C LYS A 325 -5.66 6.33 11.68
N TRP A 326 -5.65 6.80 12.93
CA TRP A 326 -4.92 6.19 14.05
C TRP A 326 -5.76 5.17 14.83
N ASN A 327 -7.04 5.02 14.48
CA ASN A 327 -7.89 4.00 15.07
C ASN A 327 -7.31 2.59 14.77
N LYS A 328 -7.13 1.78 15.81
CA LYS A 328 -6.42 0.50 15.68
C LYS A 328 -7.14 -0.48 14.77
N ILE A 329 -8.46 -0.46 14.75
CA ILE A 329 -9.28 -1.33 13.90
C ILE A 329 -8.95 -1.16 12.41
N GLU A 330 -8.64 0.07 11.97
CA GLU A 330 -8.28 0.36 10.58
C GLU A 330 -7.04 -0.42 10.13
N HIS A 331 -6.00 -0.44 10.98
CA HIS A 331 -4.71 -1.04 10.66
C HIS A 331 -4.58 -2.51 11.07
N ARG A 332 -5.46 -2.99 11.93
CA ARG A 332 -5.37 -4.34 12.48
C ARG A 332 -6.44 -5.29 11.95
N MET A 333 -7.53 -4.76 11.41
CA MET A 333 -8.64 -5.56 10.89
C MET A 333 -9.12 -5.09 9.52
N PHE A 334 -9.52 -3.84 9.35
CA PHE A 334 -10.13 -3.36 8.10
C PHE A 334 -9.19 -3.38 6.90
N CYS A 335 -7.89 -3.12 7.09
CA CYS A 335 -6.91 -3.25 6.02
C CYS A 335 -6.86 -4.70 5.48
N HIS A 336 -6.91 -5.70 6.36
CA HIS A 336 -6.87 -7.11 5.97
C HIS A 336 -8.16 -7.55 5.28
N ILE A 337 -9.32 -7.06 5.75
CA ILE A 337 -10.60 -7.26 5.05
C ILE A 337 -10.51 -6.67 3.63
N THR A 338 -9.98 -5.45 3.50
CA THR A 338 -9.80 -4.80 2.19
C THR A 338 -8.86 -5.60 1.28
N GLU A 339 -7.77 -6.14 1.81
CA GLU A 339 -6.87 -7.02 1.05
C GLU A 339 -7.56 -8.32 0.60
N ASN A 340 -8.39 -8.92 1.46
CA ASN A 340 -9.04 -10.19 1.18
C ASN A 340 -10.08 -10.13 0.04
N TRP A 341 -10.73 -8.98 -0.16
CA TRP A 341 -11.72 -8.83 -1.23
C TRP A 341 -11.26 -8.00 -2.43
N ARG A 342 -9.97 -7.65 -2.51
CA ARG A 342 -9.42 -6.90 -3.64
C ARG A 342 -9.59 -7.66 -4.95
N GLY A 343 -10.06 -6.94 -5.98
CA GLY A 343 -10.25 -7.48 -7.31
C GLY A 343 -11.55 -8.26 -7.51
N ARG A 344 -12.29 -8.55 -6.45
CA ARG A 344 -13.54 -9.34 -6.49
C ARG A 344 -14.75 -8.44 -6.39
N PRO A 345 -15.72 -8.51 -7.32
CA PRO A 345 -17.01 -7.84 -7.20
C PRO A 345 -17.81 -8.35 -5.99
N LEU A 346 -18.37 -7.43 -5.23
CA LEU A 346 -19.20 -7.76 -4.05
C LEU A 346 -20.65 -7.94 -4.48
N VAL A 347 -20.95 -9.10 -5.08
CA VAL A 347 -22.21 -9.34 -5.80
C VAL A 347 -23.42 -9.53 -4.90
N SER A 348 -23.24 -9.89 -3.64
CA SER A 348 -24.30 -10.02 -2.64
C SER A 348 -23.79 -9.73 -1.22
N ARG A 349 -24.73 -9.57 -0.28
CA ARG A 349 -24.40 -9.35 1.15
C ARG A 349 -23.74 -10.58 1.76
N GLU A 350 -24.17 -11.78 1.38
CA GLU A 350 -23.56 -13.03 1.82
C GLU A 350 -22.10 -13.15 1.38
N VAL A 351 -21.78 -12.72 0.15
CA VAL A 351 -20.39 -12.65 -0.32
C VAL A 351 -19.57 -11.72 0.56
N VAL A 352 -20.11 -10.55 0.92
CA VAL A 352 -19.43 -9.61 1.83
C VAL A 352 -19.19 -10.24 3.21
N VAL A 353 -20.22 -10.84 3.80
CA VAL A 353 -20.12 -11.52 5.11
C VAL A 353 -19.07 -12.62 5.06
N ASN A 354 -19.11 -13.48 4.03
CA ASN A 354 -18.17 -14.59 3.89
C ASN A 354 -16.72 -14.12 3.69
N LEU A 355 -16.51 -13.09 2.88
CA LEU A 355 -15.17 -12.52 2.67
C LEU A 355 -14.63 -11.86 3.94
N ILE A 356 -15.47 -11.20 4.72
CA ILE A 356 -15.07 -10.65 6.01
C ILE A 356 -14.71 -11.78 6.99
N GLY A 357 -15.61 -12.75 7.17
CA GLY A 357 -15.41 -13.89 8.08
C GLY A 357 -14.24 -14.80 7.68
N GLY A 358 -13.94 -14.92 6.40
CA GLY A 358 -12.79 -15.65 5.88
C GLY A 358 -11.45 -14.92 5.97
N THR A 359 -11.44 -13.68 6.47
CA THR A 359 -10.20 -12.88 6.58
C THR A 359 -9.36 -13.37 7.75
N THR A 360 -8.14 -13.81 7.46
CA THR A 360 -7.15 -14.25 8.44
C THR A 360 -5.79 -13.61 8.16
N THR A 361 -4.88 -13.66 9.12
CA THR A 361 -3.50 -13.20 8.96
C THR A 361 -2.52 -14.17 9.59
N GLN A 362 -1.26 -14.11 9.20
CA GLN A 362 -0.18 -14.87 9.86
C GLN A 362 -0.05 -14.52 11.36
N GLY A 363 -0.47 -13.31 11.76
CA GLY A 363 -0.49 -12.87 13.14
C GLY A 363 -1.68 -13.39 13.96
N GLY A 364 -2.48 -14.32 13.41
CA GLY A 364 -3.57 -14.99 14.11
C GLY A 364 -4.87 -14.18 14.23
N LEU A 365 -5.07 -13.15 13.38
CA LEU A 365 -6.36 -12.45 13.32
C LEU A 365 -7.46 -13.44 12.90
N ALA A 366 -8.55 -13.48 13.66
CA ALA A 366 -9.77 -14.21 13.33
C ALA A 366 -10.97 -13.27 13.43
N ILE A 367 -11.83 -13.29 12.41
CA ILE A 367 -13.00 -12.41 12.33
C ILE A 367 -14.26 -13.28 12.25
N ARG A 368 -15.27 -12.94 13.04
CA ARG A 368 -16.64 -13.40 12.86
C ARG A 368 -17.45 -12.29 12.23
N SER A 369 -18.33 -12.64 11.30
CA SER A 369 -19.18 -11.68 10.60
C SER A 369 -20.59 -12.22 10.44
N GLU A 370 -21.58 -11.36 10.63
CA GLU A 370 -22.99 -11.68 10.44
C GLU A 370 -23.72 -10.56 9.70
N LEU A 371 -24.74 -10.92 8.95
CA LEU A 371 -25.67 -9.98 8.37
C LEU A 371 -26.57 -9.42 9.48
N ASP A 372 -26.82 -8.13 9.44
CA ASP A 372 -27.77 -7.44 10.30
C ASP A 372 -28.87 -6.82 9.46
N GLU A 373 -30.02 -7.47 9.41
CA GLU A 373 -31.18 -7.06 8.61
C GLU A 373 -32.16 -6.16 9.37
N ALA A 374 -31.80 -5.78 10.61
CA ALA A 374 -32.68 -4.89 11.39
C ALA A 374 -32.65 -3.46 10.83
N ASP A 375 -33.79 -2.79 11.00
CA ASP A 375 -33.95 -1.40 10.61
C ASP A 375 -33.38 -0.47 11.70
N TYR A 376 -32.59 0.49 11.27
CA TYR A 376 -31.97 1.50 12.11
C TYR A 376 -32.28 2.89 11.57
N PRO A 377 -33.52 3.39 11.75
CA PRO A 377 -33.96 4.64 11.13
C PRO A 377 -33.12 5.83 11.59
N THR A 378 -32.88 6.74 10.67
CA THR A 378 -32.20 8.02 10.97
C THR A 378 -33.17 9.02 11.63
N GLY A 379 -32.60 10.06 12.26
CA GLY A 379 -33.40 11.18 12.79
C GLY A 379 -34.02 10.92 14.17
N ARG A 380 -33.66 9.83 14.86
CA ARG A 380 -34.13 9.59 16.22
C ARG A 380 -33.52 10.60 17.19
N GLU A 381 -34.38 11.35 17.86
CA GLU A 381 -34.00 12.35 18.84
C GLU A 381 -34.00 11.79 20.26
N VAL A 382 -33.13 12.33 21.11
CA VAL A 382 -33.03 12.01 22.52
C VAL A 382 -33.26 13.31 23.29
N THR A 383 -34.29 13.31 24.15
CA THR A 383 -34.73 14.52 24.93
C THR A 383 -33.72 14.85 26.04
N ASP A 384 -33.83 16.03 26.59
CA ASP A 384 -33.00 16.45 27.74
C ASP A 384 -33.28 15.57 28.95
N GLU A 385 -34.56 15.25 29.25
CA GLU A 385 -34.93 14.36 30.36
C GLU A 385 -34.33 12.96 30.21
N GLN A 386 -34.22 12.45 28.99
CA GLN A 386 -33.55 11.17 28.73
C GLN A 386 -32.04 11.27 28.96
N MET A 387 -31.43 12.39 28.59
CA MET A 387 -30.01 12.64 28.83
C MET A 387 -29.68 12.79 30.31
N ASP A 388 -30.53 13.46 31.09
CA ASP A 388 -30.36 13.70 32.54
C ASP A 388 -30.45 12.39 33.33
N ARG A 389 -31.18 11.42 32.83
CA ARG A 389 -31.28 10.07 33.44
C ARG A 389 -30.07 9.15 33.19
N LEU A 390 -29.06 9.58 32.41
CA LEU A 390 -27.90 8.75 32.17
C LEU A 390 -26.98 8.71 33.39
N SER A 391 -26.56 7.50 33.76
CA SER A 391 -25.51 7.27 34.78
C SER A 391 -24.13 7.46 34.18
N MET A 392 -23.90 8.64 33.58
CA MET A 392 -22.70 8.99 32.85
C MET A 392 -21.71 9.78 33.70
N LYS A 393 -20.50 9.29 33.85
CA LYS A 393 -19.37 9.97 34.49
C LYS A 393 -18.42 10.50 33.43
N ARG A 394 -18.31 11.81 33.31
CA ARG A 394 -17.31 12.48 32.48
C ARG A 394 -15.96 12.49 33.18
N ASP A 395 -14.89 12.38 32.39
CA ASP A 395 -13.54 12.53 32.89
C ASP A 395 -13.19 14.03 33.07
N ALA A 396 -12.28 14.33 33.99
CA ALA A 396 -11.78 15.71 34.17
C ALA A 396 -10.96 16.19 32.96
N PHE A 397 -10.29 15.29 32.25
CA PHE A 397 -9.55 15.61 31.03
C PHE A 397 -10.41 15.27 29.81
N HIS A 398 -10.86 16.28 29.10
CA HIS A 398 -11.70 16.14 27.91
C HIS A 398 -12.88 15.19 28.12
N GLY A 399 -13.79 15.59 29.02
CA GLY A 399 -14.99 14.82 29.35
C GLY A 399 -15.95 14.62 28.18
N GLU A 400 -15.81 15.41 27.11
CA GLU A 400 -16.48 15.22 25.83
C GLU A 400 -15.89 14.04 25.02
N TRP A 401 -14.62 13.70 25.24
CA TRP A 401 -13.96 12.56 24.58
C TRP A 401 -13.82 11.34 25.50
N ASN A 402 -13.81 11.56 26.81
CA ASN A 402 -13.54 10.53 27.80
C ASN A 402 -14.68 10.49 28.83
N TYR A 403 -15.44 9.41 28.81
CA TYR A 403 -16.57 9.24 29.72
C TYR A 403 -16.84 7.76 29.99
N SER A 404 -17.67 7.48 31.00
CA SER A 404 -18.06 6.10 31.34
C SER A 404 -19.54 6.08 31.73
N PHE A 405 -20.20 4.99 31.38
CA PHE A 405 -21.55 4.65 31.82
C PHE A 405 -21.49 3.59 32.90
N LEU A 406 -22.19 3.82 33.99
CA LEU A 406 -22.35 2.84 35.06
C LEU A 406 -23.69 2.11 34.84
N PRO A 407 -23.71 0.77 34.95
CA PRO A 407 -24.97 0.05 34.89
C PRO A 407 -25.86 0.53 36.05
N ARG A 408 -27.10 0.78 35.74
CA ARG A 408 -28.12 1.11 36.74
C ARG A 408 -28.66 -0.22 37.28
N SER A 409 -28.81 -0.35 38.58
CA SER A 409 -29.53 -1.48 39.15
C SER A 409 -30.97 -1.46 38.64
N VAL A 410 -31.40 -2.53 37.97
CA VAL A 410 -32.82 -2.74 37.70
C VAL A 410 -33.45 -2.91 39.06
N SER A 411 -34.09 -1.87 39.61
CA SER A 411 -35.03 -2.04 40.70
C SER A 411 -36.16 -2.88 40.11
N ASN A 412 -36.19 -4.16 40.49
CA ASN A 412 -37.37 -5.00 40.27
C ASN A 412 -38.50 -4.30 41.02
N GLY A 413 -39.36 -3.56 40.29
CA GLY A 413 -40.63 -3.07 40.75
C GLY A 413 -41.70 -4.11 40.51
#